data_3a5a813b1e48cb56be427734b2411994
#
_entry.id   3a5a813b1e48cb56be427734b2411994
#
_cell.length_a   1.000
_cell.length_b   1.000
_cell.length_c   1.000
_cell.angle_alpha   90.00
_cell.angle_beta   90.00
_cell.angle_gamma   90.00
#
_symmetry.space_group_name_H-M   'P 1'
#
loop_
_entity.id
_entity.type
_entity.pdbx_description
1 polymer ?
#
loop_
_entity_poly.entity_id
_entity_poly.type
_entity_poly.pdbx_seq_one_letter_code
_entity_poly.pdbx_strand_id
1 'polypeptide(L)'
;MTTRILTGITTTGTPHLGNYAGAIRPAIRASLADDADSFYFLADYHALIKCDDPARIQRSRLEIAATWLASGLDPERVTFYRQSDIPEIPELTWLLTCVAGKGLLNRAHAYKAAVDRNLEQGEDPDAGVTMGLYSYPVLMAADILMFNALRVPVGRDQIQHVEMARDIGQRFNHLFGNGRDYFALPEAVIEESVSTLPGLDGRKMSKSYDNTIPLFGSAKQLKDAIARIVTDSRLPGEPKDPDSAHLFTLYQAFATPEQSAVFRAALQDGLAWGEAKGQLFELLDAELGEARERYAALIARPDDLEDILLAGAAKARRYATPFLGELREAVGLRSLKTQVATGGAKKKASKTARFVSFRESDGSFRFRLLDADGTELALSIPFAEAKTAGITSKQLVTTPASVVAGEGNGFQLLLADQVVAEGVASDSPAARDALIERTRTALAHLAEA
;
A
#
# COMPACT_ATOMS: atom_id res chain seq x y z
N MET A 1 1.42 22.44 -2.21
CA MET A 1 1.24 21.37 -1.17
C MET A 1 2.41 20.42 -1.31
N THR A 2 3.15 20.18 -0.24
CA THR A 2 4.24 19.19 -0.22
C THR A 2 3.69 17.79 -0.47
N THR A 3 4.33 17.04 -1.36
CA THR A 3 3.94 15.68 -1.67
C THR A 3 4.46 14.73 -0.58
N ARG A 4 3.58 13.94 0.04
CA ARG A 4 4.00 12.92 1.01
C ARG A 4 4.50 11.68 0.31
N ILE A 5 5.66 11.23 0.76
CA ILE A 5 6.35 10.04 0.27
C ILE A 5 6.53 9.09 1.45
N LEU A 6 6.16 7.82 1.29
CA LEU A 6 6.34 6.81 2.33
C LEU A 6 7.25 5.69 1.84
N THR A 7 8.29 5.42 2.61
CA THR A 7 9.24 4.32 2.34
C THR A 7 9.26 3.36 3.51
N GLY A 8 8.83 2.12 3.28
CA GLY A 8 8.93 1.03 4.24
C GLY A 8 10.28 0.34 4.17
N ILE A 9 10.91 0.16 5.31
CA ILE A 9 12.23 -0.46 5.45
C ILE A 9 12.05 -1.83 6.10
N THR A 10 12.27 -2.89 5.34
CA THR A 10 12.16 -4.27 5.86
C THR A 10 13.21 -4.52 6.93
N THR A 11 12.79 -5.02 8.09
CA THR A 11 13.65 -5.29 9.24
C THR A 11 14.10 -6.76 9.32
N THR A 12 14.52 -7.35 8.20
CA THR A 12 14.98 -8.73 8.13
C THR A 12 16.45 -8.80 7.72
N GLY A 13 17.32 -8.97 8.71
CA GLY A 13 18.76 -9.19 8.54
C GLY A 13 19.57 -7.96 8.16
N THR A 14 20.91 -8.08 8.29
CA THR A 14 21.87 -6.99 8.07
C THR A 14 21.92 -6.53 6.61
N PRO A 15 21.85 -5.23 6.31
CA PRO A 15 22.00 -4.71 4.95
C PRO A 15 23.37 -5.03 4.34
N HIS A 16 23.39 -5.25 3.03
CA HIS A 16 24.59 -5.46 2.22
C HIS A 16 24.74 -4.37 1.16
N LEU A 17 25.90 -4.34 0.49
CA LEU A 17 26.24 -3.31 -0.51
C LEU A 17 25.17 -3.16 -1.61
N GLY A 18 24.54 -4.26 -2.03
CA GLY A 18 23.44 -4.23 -3.00
C GLY A 18 22.19 -3.51 -2.46
N ASN A 19 21.87 -3.63 -1.16
CA ASN A 19 20.78 -2.87 -0.55
C ASN A 19 21.11 -1.37 -0.49
N TYR A 20 22.37 -1.03 -0.19
CA TYR A 20 22.81 0.36 -0.14
C TYR A 20 22.70 1.03 -1.50
N ALA A 21 23.30 0.45 -2.54
CA ALA A 21 23.29 1.03 -3.89
C ALA A 21 21.87 1.04 -4.49
N GLY A 22 21.10 -0.03 -4.23
CA GLY A 22 19.83 -0.26 -4.86
C GLY A 22 18.62 0.41 -4.21
N ALA A 23 18.68 0.70 -2.91
CA ALA A 23 17.53 1.23 -2.18
C ALA A 23 17.90 2.36 -1.22
N ILE A 24 18.92 2.16 -0.35
CA ILE A 24 19.19 3.11 0.73
C ILE A 24 19.69 4.45 0.18
N ARG A 25 20.75 4.41 -0.64
CA ARG A 25 21.35 5.62 -1.21
C ARG A 25 20.39 6.44 -2.12
N PRO A 26 19.62 5.81 -3.02
CA PRO A 26 18.58 6.52 -3.79
C PRO A 26 17.50 7.15 -2.91
N ALA A 27 17.00 6.42 -1.92
CA ALA A 27 15.96 6.90 -1.02
C ALA A 27 16.45 8.10 -0.17
N ILE A 28 17.69 8.05 0.33
CA ILE A 28 18.30 9.17 1.05
C ILE A 28 18.46 10.40 0.14
N ARG A 29 18.90 10.21 -1.11
CA ARG A 29 18.96 11.32 -2.09
C ARG A 29 17.59 11.91 -2.35
N ALA A 30 16.57 11.09 -2.51
CA ALA A 30 15.19 11.54 -2.70
C ALA A 30 14.65 12.31 -1.49
N SER A 31 15.08 11.97 -0.26
CA SER A 31 14.67 12.67 0.97
C SER A 31 15.21 14.09 1.10
N LEU A 32 16.21 14.45 0.28
CA LEU A 32 16.79 15.79 0.27
C LEU A 32 15.99 16.78 -0.60
N ALA A 33 14.99 16.34 -1.35
CA ALA A 33 14.14 17.20 -2.15
C ALA A 33 13.29 18.12 -1.25
N ASP A 34 13.27 19.43 -1.57
CA ASP A 34 12.62 20.44 -0.73
C ASP A 34 11.06 20.42 -0.82
N ASP A 35 10.50 19.77 -1.83
CA ASP A 35 9.06 19.64 -2.08
C ASP A 35 8.44 18.36 -1.51
N ALA A 36 9.22 17.53 -0.81
CA ALA A 36 8.82 16.25 -0.28
C ALA A 36 8.67 16.26 1.26
N ASP A 37 7.53 15.75 1.76
CA ASP A 37 7.31 15.39 3.17
C ASP A 37 7.53 13.88 3.30
N SER A 38 8.74 13.49 3.70
CA SER A 38 9.21 12.11 3.60
C SER A 38 9.10 11.36 4.91
N PHE A 39 8.42 10.21 4.86
CA PHE A 39 8.24 9.27 5.95
C PHE A 39 9.04 8.00 5.68
N TYR A 40 9.90 7.62 6.61
CA TYR A 40 10.68 6.39 6.57
C TYR A 40 10.38 5.57 7.82
N PHE A 41 9.97 4.32 7.64
CA PHE A 41 9.65 3.50 8.81
C PHE A 41 10.28 2.12 8.76
N LEU A 42 10.68 1.64 9.92
CA LEU A 42 11.10 0.27 10.13
C LEU A 42 9.85 -0.62 10.21
N ALA A 43 9.66 -1.49 9.22
CA ALA A 43 8.48 -2.34 9.07
C ALA A 43 8.58 -3.59 9.98
N ASP A 44 8.61 -3.37 11.29
CA ASP A 44 8.87 -4.43 12.27
C ASP A 44 7.65 -5.34 12.52
N TYR A 45 6.42 -4.87 12.40
CA TYR A 45 5.24 -5.75 12.36
C TYR A 45 5.26 -6.68 11.13
N HIS A 46 5.69 -6.19 9.97
CA HIS A 46 5.81 -7.03 8.78
C HIS A 46 6.89 -8.12 8.94
N ALA A 47 7.91 -7.88 9.77
CA ALA A 47 8.93 -8.88 10.06
C ALA A 47 8.37 -10.13 10.74
N LEU A 48 7.33 -9.97 11.59
CA LEU A 48 6.67 -11.07 12.31
C LEU A 48 6.02 -12.12 11.38
N ILE A 49 5.76 -11.76 10.12
CA ILE A 49 5.15 -12.68 9.13
C ILE A 49 6.10 -13.85 8.82
N LYS A 50 7.41 -13.60 8.87
CA LYS A 50 8.46 -14.55 8.43
C LYS A 50 9.52 -14.85 9.45
N CYS A 51 9.46 -14.21 10.61
CA CYS A 51 10.48 -14.35 11.66
C CYS A 51 9.81 -14.50 13.02
N ASP A 52 10.08 -15.63 13.66
CA ASP A 52 9.62 -16.01 15.00
C ASP A 52 10.73 -15.95 16.07
N ASP A 53 11.92 -15.43 15.69
CA ASP A 53 13.04 -15.22 16.59
C ASP A 53 13.10 -13.76 17.09
N PRO A 54 12.70 -13.49 18.35
CA PRO A 54 12.68 -12.13 18.91
C PRO A 54 14.06 -11.46 18.94
N ALA A 55 15.12 -12.24 19.22
CA ALA A 55 16.48 -11.69 19.29
C ALA A 55 16.96 -11.23 17.91
N ARG A 56 16.61 -11.98 16.87
CA ARG A 56 16.89 -11.62 15.47
C ARG A 56 16.13 -10.36 15.05
N ILE A 57 14.85 -10.24 15.41
CA ILE A 57 14.05 -9.04 15.11
C ILE A 57 14.65 -7.82 15.81
N GLN A 58 14.96 -7.93 17.11
CA GLN A 58 15.56 -6.84 17.88
C GLN A 58 16.88 -6.37 17.28
N ARG A 59 17.79 -7.31 16.96
CA ARG A 59 19.07 -7.00 16.33
C ARG A 59 18.91 -6.34 14.97
N SER A 60 18.03 -6.88 14.13
CA SER A 60 17.79 -6.33 12.79
C SER A 60 17.25 -4.91 12.85
N ARG A 61 16.35 -4.58 13.79
CA ARG A 61 15.84 -3.21 13.98
C ARG A 61 16.97 -2.24 14.30
N LEU A 62 17.85 -2.62 15.24
CA LEU A 62 19.01 -1.82 15.63
C LEU A 62 19.96 -1.60 14.45
N GLU A 63 20.40 -2.68 13.79
CA GLU A 63 21.34 -2.63 12.67
C GLU A 63 20.81 -1.84 11.48
N ILE A 64 19.53 -1.97 11.17
CA ILE A 64 18.91 -1.27 10.04
C ILE A 64 18.72 0.21 10.34
N ALA A 65 18.27 0.57 11.54
CA ALA A 65 18.16 1.98 11.94
C ALA A 65 19.53 2.66 11.89
N ALA A 66 20.56 2.02 12.47
CA ALA A 66 21.92 2.51 12.42
C ALA A 66 22.45 2.65 10.99
N THR A 67 22.10 1.69 10.12
CA THR A 67 22.52 1.72 8.70
C THR A 67 21.95 2.93 7.96
N TRP A 68 20.69 3.22 8.11
CA TRP A 68 20.07 4.35 7.41
C TRP A 68 20.63 5.69 7.89
N LEU A 69 20.75 5.89 9.20
CA LEU A 69 21.35 7.10 9.76
C LEU A 69 22.83 7.25 9.41
N ALA A 70 23.60 6.18 9.49
CA ALA A 70 25.00 6.18 9.10
C ALA A 70 25.20 6.50 7.62
N SER A 71 24.29 6.04 6.77
CA SER A 71 24.29 6.31 5.33
C SER A 71 23.87 7.74 4.97
N GLY A 72 23.47 8.57 5.95
CA GLY A 72 23.16 9.99 5.75
C GLY A 72 21.68 10.35 5.77
N LEU A 73 20.78 9.47 6.23
CA LEU A 73 19.39 9.85 6.48
C LEU A 73 19.36 10.89 7.62
N ASP A 74 18.80 12.06 7.35
CA ASP A 74 18.69 13.15 8.33
C ASP A 74 17.34 13.09 9.05
N PRO A 75 17.28 12.65 10.34
CA PRO A 75 16.05 12.53 11.09
C PRO A 75 15.38 13.88 11.42
N GLU A 76 16.09 14.99 11.24
CA GLU A 76 15.47 16.32 11.38
C GLU A 76 14.66 16.70 10.13
N ARG A 77 15.11 16.28 8.96
CA ARG A 77 14.42 16.53 7.67
C ARG A 77 13.29 15.58 7.40
N VAL A 78 13.42 14.31 7.83
CA VAL A 78 12.42 13.28 7.57
C VAL A 78 11.69 12.84 8.85
N THR A 79 10.58 12.16 8.70
CA THR A 79 9.92 11.46 9.80
C THR A 79 10.39 10.01 9.80
N PHE A 80 11.35 9.69 10.68
CA PHE A 80 11.97 8.36 10.78
C PHE A 80 11.54 7.65 12.05
N TYR A 81 10.86 6.50 11.94
CA TYR A 81 10.22 5.83 13.08
C TYR A 81 10.13 4.31 12.91
N ARG A 82 9.76 3.60 13.98
CA ARG A 82 9.35 2.19 13.93
C ARG A 82 7.83 2.11 13.76
N GLN A 83 7.38 1.19 12.93
CA GLN A 83 5.95 0.91 12.73
C GLN A 83 5.26 0.59 14.06
N SER A 84 5.91 -0.19 14.93
CA SER A 84 5.38 -0.57 16.24
C SER A 84 5.23 0.58 17.25
N ASP A 85 5.83 1.74 16.99
CA ASP A 85 5.66 2.93 17.84
C ASP A 85 4.42 3.78 17.45
N ILE A 86 3.69 3.36 16.41
CA ILE A 86 2.47 4.01 15.93
C ILE A 86 1.27 3.10 16.20
N PRO A 87 0.69 3.12 17.41
CA PRO A 87 -0.43 2.26 17.77
C PRO A 87 -1.68 2.53 16.92
N GLU A 88 -1.74 3.65 16.24
CA GLU A 88 -2.80 3.99 15.29
C GLU A 88 -2.80 3.07 14.05
N ILE A 89 -1.65 2.52 13.64
CA ILE A 89 -1.53 1.63 12.46
C ILE A 89 -2.31 0.32 12.64
N PRO A 90 -2.11 -0.48 13.72
CA PRO A 90 -2.91 -1.68 13.96
C PRO A 90 -4.41 -1.40 14.04
N GLU A 91 -4.82 -0.29 14.62
CA GLU A 91 -6.23 0.08 14.67
C GLU A 91 -6.77 0.40 13.29
N LEU A 92 -6.06 1.21 12.50
CA LEU A 92 -6.45 1.46 11.11
C LEU A 92 -6.49 0.16 10.30
N THR A 93 -5.54 -0.74 10.51
CA THR A 93 -5.54 -2.06 9.88
C THR A 93 -6.85 -2.79 10.14
N TRP A 94 -7.37 -2.74 11.37
CA TRP A 94 -8.66 -3.34 11.67
C TRP A 94 -9.82 -2.68 10.92
N LEU A 95 -9.88 -1.34 10.90
CA LEU A 95 -10.92 -0.61 10.17
C LEU A 95 -10.89 -0.93 8.67
N LEU A 96 -9.69 -1.03 8.08
CA LEU A 96 -9.51 -1.39 6.68
C LEU A 96 -9.81 -2.87 6.41
N THR A 97 -9.50 -3.78 7.35
CA THR A 97 -9.87 -5.20 7.24
C THR A 97 -11.37 -5.39 7.12
N CYS A 98 -12.17 -4.58 7.83
CA CYS A 98 -13.62 -4.63 7.76
C CYS A 98 -14.20 -4.20 6.39
N VAL A 99 -13.43 -3.50 5.57
CA VAL A 99 -13.86 -3.08 4.22
C VAL A 99 -13.12 -3.82 3.10
N ALA A 100 -11.98 -4.44 3.39
CA ALA A 100 -11.22 -5.21 2.42
C ALA A 100 -11.96 -6.48 2.01
N GLY A 101 -12.20 -6.66 0.70
CA GLY A 101 -12.84 -7.87 0.20
C GLY A 101 -11.90 -9.07 0.23
N LYS A 102 -12.36 -10.24 0.73
CA LYS A 102 -11.58 -11.48 0.70
C LYS A 102 -11.05 -11.82 -0.70
N GLY A 103 -11.86 -11.61 -1.75
CA GLY A 103 -11.44 -11.83 -3.15
C GLY A 103 -10.30 -10.92 -3.61
N LEU A 104 -10.11 -9.73 -3.02
CA LEU A 104 -8.94 -8.89 -3.25
C LEU A 104 -7.70 -9.55 -2.65
N LEU A 105 -7.77 -9.96 -1.38
CA LEU A 105 -6.65 -10.58 -0.66
C LEU A 105 -6.24 -11.92 -1.25
N ASN A 106 -7.19 -12.72 -1.77
CA ASN A 106 -6.89 -13.98 -2.46
C ASN A 106 -5.98 -13.80 -3.70
N ARG A 107 -5.89 -12.59 -4.25
CA ARG A 107 -5.04 -12.28 -5.40
C ARG A 107 -3.63 -11.82 -5.01
N ALA A 108 -3.35 -11.62 -3.72
CA ALA A 108 -2.04 -11.20 -3.24
C ALA A 108 -0.97 -12.25 -3.61
N HIS A 109 0.13 -11.79 -4.18
CA HIS A 109 1.18 -12.66 -4.72
C HIS A 109 1.71 -13.68 -3.70
N ALA A 110 1.95 -13.25 -2.45
CA ALA A 110 2.50 -14.13 -1.43
C ALA A 110 1.52 -15.24 -1.01
N TYR A 111 0.23 -14.91 -0.86
CA TYR A 111 -0.80 -15.90 -0.58
C TYR A 111 -0.94 -16.88 -1.74
N LYS A 112 -1.03 -16.35 -2.98
CA LYS A 112 -1.15 -17.17 -4.17
C LYS A 112 0.04 -18.14 -4.34
N ALA A 113 1.26 -17.62 -4.12
CA ALA A 113 2.47 -18.47 -4.18
C ALA A 113 2.52 -19.54 -3.08
N ALA A 114 1.90 -19.30 -1.90
CA ALA A 114 1.77 -20.31 -0.87
C ALA A 114 0.76 -21.39 -1.28
N VAL A 115 -0.41 -20.98 -1.77
CA VAL A 115 -1.45 -21.89 -2.29
C VAL A 115 -0.91 -22.77 -3.42
N ASP A 116 -0.24 -22.16 -4.42
CA ASP A 116 0.31 -22.89 -5.58
C ASP A 116 1.32 -23.96 -5.11
N ARG A 117 2.20 -23.63 -4.17
CA ARG A 117 3.17 -24.58 -3.59
C ARG A 117 2.48 -25.71 -2.83
N ASN A 118 1.47 -25.42 -2.03
CA ASN A 118 0.74 -26.44 -1.27
C ASN A 118 0.03 -27.41 -2.21
N LEU A 119 -0.59 -26.89 -3.28
CA LEU A 119 -1.24 -27.71 -4.31
C LEU A 119 -0.24 -28.61 -5.05
N GLU A 120 0.96 -28.09 -5.37
CA GLU A 120 2.05 -28.88 -5.99
C GLU A 120 2.52 -30.02 -5.09
N GLN A 121 2.44 -29.83 -3.76
CA GLN A 121 2.79 -30.84 -2.75
C GLN A 121 1.61 -31.76 -2.41
N GLY A 122 0.43 -31.54 -2.97
CA GLY A 122 -0.78 -32.32 -2.69
C GLY A 122 -1.39 -32.04 -1.30
N GLU A 123 -1.08 -30.88 -0.73
CA GLU A 123 -1.56 -30.43 0.57
C GLU A 123 -2.84 -29.56 0.42
N ASP A 124 -3.49 -29.27 1.55
CA ASP A 124 -4.58 -28.30 1.59
C ASP A 124 -4.07 -26.91 1.13
N PRO A 125 -4.82 -26.18 0.27
CA PRO A 125 -4.40 -24.86 -0.23
C PRO A 125 -3.92 -23.88 0.84
N ASP A 126 -4.55 -23.93 2.03
CA ASP A 126 -4.24 -23.06 3.15
C ASP A 126 -3.27 -23.69 4.19
N ALA A 127 -2.68 -24.86 3.89
CA ALA A 127 -1.74 -25.51 4.81
C ALA A 127 -0.59 -24.58 5.18
N GLY A 128 -0.39 -24.36 6.48
CA GLY A 128 0.66 -23.49 6.99
C GLY A 128 0.52 -21.98 6.68
N VAL A 129 -0.56 -21.55 6.05
CA VAL A 129 -0.83 -20.13 5.79
C VAL A 129 -1.33 -19.46 7.07
N THR A 130 -0.56 -18.54 7.62
CA THR A 130 -0.98 -17.74 8.77
C THR A 130 -1.86 -16.57 8.34
N MET A 131 -2.71 -16.08 9.26
CA MET A 131 -3.48 -14.85 9.01
C MET A 131 -2.58 -13.64 8.76
N GLY A 132 -1.38 -13.60 9.35
CA GLY A 132 -0.38 -12.57 9.06
C GLY A 132 0.05 -12.57 7.60
N LEU A 133 0.35 -13.75 7.04
CA LEU A 133 0.70 -13.89 5.61
C LEU A 133 -0.48 -13.52 4.70
N TYR A 134 -1.70 -13.85 5.09
CA TYR A 134 -2.89 -13.56 4.30
C TYR A 134 -3.29 -12.08 4.33
N SER A 135 -3.19 -11.43 5.51
CA SER A 135 -3.75 -10.09 5.75
C SER A 135 -2.71 -8.95 5.71
N TYR A 136 -1.39 -9.23 5.60
CA TYR A 136 -0.38 -8.17 5.59
C TYR A 136 -0.60 -7.09 4.49
N PRO A 137 -1.23 -7.35 3.34
CA PRO A 137 -1.53 -6.28 2.39
C PRO A 137 -2.44 -5.19 2.98
N VAL A 138 -3.28 -5.56 3.96
CA VAL A 138 -4.13 -4.58 4.67
C VAL A 138 -3.30 -3.77 5.67
N LEU A 139 -2.33 -4.39 6.34
CA LEU A 139 -1.37 -3.69 7.20
C LEU A 139 -0.53 -2.69 6.36
N MET A 140 -0.03 -3.11 5.20
CA MET A 140 0.70 -2.21 4.29
C MET A 140 -0.20 -1.08 3.76
N ALA A 141 -1.48 -1.37 3.48
CA ALA A 141 -2.44 -0.32 3.13
C ALA A 141 -2.62 0.68 4.29
N ALA A 142 -2.65 0.22 5.55
CA ALA A 142 -2.74 1.08 6.71
C ALA A 142 -1.49 1.96 6.87
N ASP A 143 -0.28 1.43 6.66
CA ASP A 143 0.96 2.20 6.67
C ASP A 143 0.90 3.37 5.69
N ILE A 144 0.43 3.12 4.48
CA ILE A 144 0.36 4.11 3.38
C ILE A 144 -0.76 5.13 3.63
N LEU A 145 -1.96 4.63 3.92
CA LEU A 145 -3.17 5.44 4.02
C LEU A 145 -3.21 6.28 5.29
N MET A 146 -2.56 5.85 6.38
CA MET A 146 -2.48 6.61 7.63
C MET A 146 -1.91 8.01 7.42
N PHE A 147 -0.92 8.13 6.54
CA PHE A 147 -0.24 9.39 6.27
C PHE A 147 -0.70 10.07 4.98
N ASN A 148 -1.69 9.49 4.29
CA ASN A 148 -2.11 9.98 2.96
C ASN A 148 -0.91 10.16 2.02
N ALA A 149 0.00 9.18 2.02
CA ALA A 149 1.18 9.20 1.16
C ALA A 149 0.76 9.01 -0.29
N LEU A 150 1.03 10.02 -1.12
CA LEU A 150 0.69 9.98 -2.55
C LEU A 150 1.68 9.16 -3.36
N ARG A 151 2.95 9.15 -2.95
CA ARG A 151 4.02 8.43 -3.66
C ARG A 151 4.63 7.38 -2.73
N VAL A 152 4.70 6.16 -3.24
CA VAL A 152 5.28 5.03 -2.50
C VAL A 152 6.36 4.40 -3.39
N PRO A 153 7.65 4.73 -3.14
CA PRO A 153 8.78 4.09 -3.82
C PRO A 153 8.81 2.60 -3.48
N VAL A 154 8.70 1.75 -4.49
CA VAL A 154 8.65 0.30 -4.30
C VAL A 154 9.35 -0.44 -5.45
N GLY A 155 9.83 -1.65 -5.15
CA GLY A 155 10.22 -2.59 -6.19
C GLY A 155 9.02 -3.08 -7.01
N ARG A 156 9.27 -3.58 -8.22
CA ARG A 156 8.20 -4.06 -9.14
C ARG A 156 7.30 -5.13 -8.53
N ASP A 157 7.83 -5.96 -7.63
CA ASP A 157 7.09 -7.00 -6.92
C ASP A 157 6.09 -6.47 -5.88
N GLN A 158 6.20 -5.19 -5.50
CA GLN A 158 5.33 -4.55 -4.51
C GLN A 158 4.24 -3.65 -5.14
N ILE A 159 4.24 -3.46 -6.46
CA ILE A 159 3.25 -2.61 -7.14
C ILE A 159 1.83 -3.05 -6.81
N GLN A 160 1.58 -4.37 -6.85
CA GLN A 160 0.26 -4.93 -6.54
C GLN A 160 -0.24 -4.52 -5.16
N HIS A 161 0.63 -4.42 -4.16
CA HIS A 161 0.22 -4.04 -2.81
C HIS A 161 -0.18 -2.56 -2.72
N VAL A 162 0.47 -1.68 -3.49
CA VAL A 162 0.07 -0.26 -3.58
C VAL A 162 -1.28 -0.13 -4.30
N GLU A 163 -1.52 -0.92 -5.35
CA GLU A 163 -2.83 -0.98 -6.01
C GLU A 163 -3.91 -1.50 -5.06
N MET A 164 -3.61 -2.54 -4.25
CA MET A 164 -4.54 -3.02 -3.22
C MET A 164 -4.84 -1.95 -2.16
N ALA A 165 -3.85 -1.15 -1.76
CA ALA A 165 -4.05 -0.03 -0.85
C ALA A 165 -4.97 1.04 -1.46
N ARG A 166 -4.84 1.33 -2.77
CA ARG A 166 -5.77 2.22 -3.51
C ARG A 166 -7.19 1.69 -3.47
N ASP A 167 -7.39 0.41 -3.82
CA ASP A 167 -8.72 -0.22 -3.85
C ASP A 167 -9.39 -0.18 -2.47
N ILE A 168 -8.63 -0.48 -1.40
CA ILE A 168 -9.12 -0.46 -0.03
C ILE A 168 -9.47 0.97 0.41
N GLY A 169 -8.58 1.94 0.14
CA GLY A 169 -8.81 3.36 0.44
C GLY A 169 -10.01 3.93 -0.29
N GLN A 170 -10.14 3.64 -1.58
CA GLN A 170 -11.29 4.05 -2.40
C GLN A 170 -12.60 3.45 -1.87
N ARG A 171 -12.58 2.16 -1.47
CA ARG A 171 -13.75 1.52 -0.88
C ARG A 171 -14.15 2.15 0.45
N PHE A 172 -13.19 2.48 1.30
CA PHE A 172 -13.45 3.18 2.55
C PHE A 172 -14.07 4.56 2.29
N ASN A 173 -13.49 5.35 1.38
CA ASN A 173 -14.01 6.65 0.98
C ASN A 173 -15.46 6.54 0.47
N HIS A 174 -15.75 5.55 -0.36
CA HIS A 174 -17.11 5.31 -0.87
C HIS A 174 -18.11 4.97 0.24
N LEU A 175 -17.73 4.13 1.20
CA LEU A 175 -18.64 3.66 2.25
C LEU A 175 -18.88 4.71 3.34
N PHE A 176 -17.86 5.47 3.70
CA PHE A 176 -17.88 6.33 4.88
C PHE A 176 -17.62 7.82 4.59
N GLY A 177 -17.26 8.15 3.37
CA GLY A 177 -16.87 9.51 3.00
C GLY A 177 -18.00 10.51 3.02
N ASN A 178 -19.24 10.11 2.68
CA ASN A 178 -20.39 11.02 2.57
C ASN A 178 -20.10 12.29 1.72
N GLY A 179 -19.36 12.11 0.61
CA GLY A 179 -18.94 13.19 -0.29
C GLY A 179 -17.59 13.83 0.08
N ARG A 180 -16.87 13.30 1.04
CA ARG A 180 -15.48 13.64 1.37
C ARG A 180 -14.61 12.41 1.17
N ASP A 181 -13.43 12.57 0.59
CA ASP A 181 -12.39 11.55 0.58
C ASP A 181 -11.50 11.71 1.81
N TYR A 182 -11.47 10.68 2.67
CA TYR A 182 -10.55 10.61 3.81
C TYR A 182 -9.16 10.23 3.35
N PHE A 183 -9.06 9.25 2.45
CA PHE A 183 -7.80 8.74 1.93
C PHE A 183 -7.49 9.30 0.55
N ALA A 184 -6.30 9.89 0.41
CA ALA A 184 -5.68 10.10 -0.87
C ALA A 184 -5.23 8.75 -1.45
N LEU A 185 -5.41 8.56 -2.77
CA LEU A 185 -5.09 7.27 -3.40
C LEU A 185 -3.61 7.23 -3.80
N PRO A 186 -2.82 6.31 -3.23
CA PRO A 186 -1.37 6.25 -3.45
C PRO A 186 -1.01 5.81 -4.87
N GLU A 187 0.19 6.18 -5.33
CA GLU A 187 0.80 5.73 -6.56
C GLU A 187 2.15 5.07 -6.29
N ALA A 188 2.37 3.91 -6.91
CA ALA A 188 3.66 3.24 -6.87
C ALA A 188 4.66 4.03 -7.72
N VAL A 189 5.81 4.36 -7.13
CA VAL A 189 6.94 4.96 -7.86
C VAL A 189 7.98 3.87 -8.06
N ILE A 190 8.25 3.52 -9.33
CA ILE A 190 9.26 2.53 -9.66
C ILE A 190 10.58 3.26 -9.88
N GLU A 191 11.57 2.97 -9.07
CA GLU A 191 12.93 3.44 -9.31
C GLU A 191 13.60 2.55 -10.39
N GLU A 192 13.56 2.97 -11.64
CA GLU A 192 14.14 2.22 -12.76
C GLU A 192 15.67 2.13 -12.71
N SER A 193 16.33 2.99 -11.93
CA SER A 193 17.79 3.11 -11.87
C SER A 193 18.49 2.05 -10.99
N VAL A 194 17.74 1.16 -10.36
CA VAL A 194 18.33 0.15 -9.48
C VAL A 194 18.82 -1.04 -10.27
N SER A 195 20.00 -0.90 -10.88
CA SER A 195 20.72 -2.05 -11.40
C SER A 195 21.01 -3.00 -10.24
N THR A 196 20.54 -4.23 -10.38
CA THR A 196 20.79 -5.30 -9.41
C THR A 196 22.28 -5.58 -9.37
N LEU A 197 22.96 -5.23 -8.29
CA LEU A 197 24.40 -5.47 -8.19
C LEU A 197 24.71 -6.98 -8.14
N PRO A 198 25.77 -7.40 -8.84
CA PRO A 198 26.27 -8.76 -8.73
C PRO A 198 26.89 -9.01 -7.34
N GLY A 199 26.68 -10.21 -6.82
CA GLY A 199 27.39 -10.70 -5.64
C GLY A 199 28.77 -11.25 -5.97
N LEU A 200 29.38 -11.92 -5.00
CA LEU A 200 30.74 -12.49 -5.13
C LEU A 200 30.87 -13.49 -6.29
N ASP A 201 29.80 -14.18 -6.61
CA ASP A 201 29.69 -15.23 -7.64
C ASP A 201 29.13 -14.73 -8.99
N GLY A 202 28.87 -13.43 -9.11
CA GLY A 202 28.30 -12.80 -10.30
C GLY A 202 26.78 -12.86 -10.43
N ARG A 203 26.09 -13.71 -9.66
CA ARG A 203 24.63 -13.71 -9.58
C ARG A 203 24.16 -12.47 -8.79
N LYS A 204 22.87 -12.18 -8.83
CA LYS A 204 22.27 -11.13 -7.99
C LYS A 204 22.74 -11.27 -6.55
N MET A 205 23.24 -10.16 -5.96
CA MET A 205 23.65 -10.11 -4.55
C MET A 205 22.46 -10.43 -3.64
N SER A 206 22.56 -11.53 -2.89
CA SER A 206 21.50 -11.99 -1.99
C SER A 206 22.07 -12.85 -0.85
N LYS A 207 21.51 -12.68 0.35
CA LYS A 207 21.84 -13.51 1.50
C LYS A 207 21.53 -15.00 1.27
N SER A 208 20.50 -15.29 0.49
CA SER A 208 20.11 -16.67 0.14
C SER A 208 21.17 -17.41 -0.68
N TYR A 209 22.07 -16.67 -1.34
CA TYR A 209 23.16 -17.22 -2.14
C TYR A 209 24.52 -17.16 -1.43
N ASP A 210 24.56 -16.63 -0.21
CA ASP A 210 25.82 -16.40 0.55
C ASP A 210 26.89 -15.65 -0.30
N ASN A 211 26.45 -14.73 -1.16
CA ASN A 211 27.28 -14.00 -2.10
C ASN A 211 27.34 -12.49 -1.83
N THR A 212 27.00 -12.06 -0.62
CA THR A 212 26.89 -10.64 -0.26
C THR A 212 28.23 -10.02 0.08
N ILE A 213 28.37 -8.72 -0.23
CA ILE A 213 29.44 -7.86 0.28
C ILE A 213 28.86 -7.07 1.45
N PRO A 214 29.42 -7.19 2.67
CA PRO A 214 28.90 -6.49 3.85
C PRO A 214 29.03 -4.98 3.69
N LEU A 215 27.99 -4.23 4.10
CA LEU A 215 27.99 -2.78 3.94
C LEU A 215 28.93 -2.08 4.92
N PHE A 216 28.80 -2.38 6.22
CA PHE A 216 29.59 -1.75 7.28
C PHE A 216 30.45 -2.76 8.05
N GLY A 217 30.96 -3.76 7.34
CA GLY A 217 32.05 -4.58 7.86
C GLY A 217 33.36 -3.78 8.00
N SER A 218 34.33 -4.28 8.75
CA SER A 218 35.65 -3.66 8.80
C SER A 218 36.32 -3.56 7.43
N ALA A 219 37.24 -2.62 7.24
CA ALA A 219 38.03 -2.50 6.02
C ALA A 219 38.66 -3.82 5.58
N LYS A 220 39.11 -4.63 6.54
CA LYS A 220 39.62 -6.00 6.31
C LYS A 220 38.53 -6.90 5.73
N GLN A 221 37.33 -6.94 6.33
CA GLN A 221 36.22 -7.76 5.85
C GLN A 221 35.77 -7.34 4.44
N LEU A 222 35.74 -6.03 4.15
CA LEU A 222 35.45 -5.52 2.81
C LEU A 222 36.52 -6.00 1.81
N LYS A 223 37.81 -5.88 2.15
CA LYS A 223 38.91 -6.32 1.31
C LYS A 223 38.88 -7.83 1.05
N ASP A 224 38.63 -8.62 2.09
CA ASP A 224 38.49 -10.08 2.00
C ASP A 224 37.29 -10.49 1.12
N ALA A 225 36.18 -9.78 1.22
CA ALA A 225 35.01 -10.02 0.38
C ALA A 225 35.32 -9.69 -1.12
N ILE A 226 35.94 -8.55 -1.39
CA ILE A 226 36.31 -8.13 -2.75
C ILE A 226 37.32 -9.12 -3.37
N ALA A 227 38.26 -9.64 -2.58
CA ALA A 227 39.23 -10.65 -3.03
C ALA A 227 38.53 -11.92 -3.55
N ARG A 228 37.38 -12.29 -3.00
CA ARG A 228 36.58 -13.47 -3.38
C ARG A 228 35.70 -13.27 -4.61
N ILE A 229 35.56 -12.04 -5.17
CA ILE A 229 34.79 -11.80 -6.40
C ILE A 229 35.36 -12.67 -7.51
N VAL A 230 34.50 -13.46 -8.15
CA VAL A 230 34.86 -14.32 -9.28
C VAL A 230 35.26 -13.47 -10.47
N THR A 231 36.41 -13.79 -11.06
CA THR A 231 36.95 -13.19 -12.28
C THR A 231 37.32 -14.31 -13.26
N ASP A 232 37.50 -14.00 -14.51
CA ASP A 232 37.98 -14.95 -15.52
C ASP A 232 39.47 -15.30 -15.31
N SER A 233 40.00 -16.22 -16.11
CA SER A 233 41.37 -16.72 -16.03
C SER A 233 42.41 -15.89 -16.80
N ARG A 234 42.06 -14.73 -17.32
CA ARG A 234 42.99 -13.87 -18.08
C ARG A 234 44.12 -13.36 -17.20
N LEU A 235 45.34 -13.49 -17.73
CA LEU A 235 46.56 -13.07 -17.08
C LEU A 235 46.75 -11.55 -17.09
N PRO A 236 47.65 -10.99 -16.25
CA PRO A 236 48.13 -9.61 -16.39
C PRO A 236 48.64 -9.34 -17.81
N GLY A 237 48.29 -8.18 -18.39
CA GLY A 237 48.64 -7.79 -19.76
C GLY A 237 47.65 -8.33 -20.82
N GLU A 238 46.78 -9.26 -20.52
CA GLU A 238 45.73 -9.71 -21.44
C GLU A 238 44.49 -8.79 -21.34
N PRO A 239 43.99 -8.28 -22.49
CA PRO A 239 42.78 -7.47 -22.53
C PRO A 239 41.58 -8.18 -21.89
N LYS A 240 40.87 -7.47 -21.03
CA LYS A 240 39.67 -7.94 -20.36
C LYS A 240 38.45 -7.23 -20.90
N ASP A 241 37.32 -7.93 -20.96
CA ASP A 241 36.03 -7.36 -21.37
C ASP A 241 35.31 -6.75 -20.15
N PRO A 242 35.20 -5.42 -20.03
CA PRO A 242 34.53 -4.77 -18.92
C PRO A 242 33.03 -5.10 -18.83
N ASP A 243 32.37 -5.29 -19.99
CA ASP A 243 30.91 -5.47 -20.04
C ASP A 243 30.47 -6.84 -19.49
N SER A 244 31.35 -7.84 -19.53
CA SER A 244 31.14 -9.15 -18.89
C SER A 244 31.71 -9.24 -17.47
N ALA A 245 32.51 -8.26 -17.03
CA ALA A 245 33.19 -8.30 -15.74
C ALA A 245 32.27 -7.80 -14.61
N HIS A 246 31.86 -8.70 -13.71
CA HIS A 246 31.08 -8.36 -12.52
C HIS A 246 31.73 -7.30 -11.64
N LEU A 247 33.07 -7.33 -11.58
CA LEU A 247 33.87 -6.35 -10.85
C LEU A 247 33.72 -4.94 -11.43
N PHE A 248 33.63 -4.81 -12.77
CA PHE A 248 33.39 -3.53 -13.42
C PHE A 248 31.99 -2.99 -13.12
N THR A 249 30.97 -3.84 -13.11
CA THR A 249 29.60 -3.46 -12.73
C THR A 249 29.54 -2.91 -11.31
N LEU A 250 30.26 -3.55 -10.37
CA LEU A 250 30.37 -3.07 -8.98
C LEU A 250 31.11 -1.73 -8.91
N TYR A 251 32.22 -1.58 -9.64
CA TYR A 251 32.98 -0.33 -9.67
C TYR A 251 32.12 0.82 -10.23
N GLN A 252 31.48 0.62 -11.35
CA GLN A 252 30.64 1.61 -12.02
C GLN A 252 29.46 2.12 -11.15
N ALA A 253 28.94 1.28 -10.25
CA ALA A 253 27.84 1.66 -9.36
C ALA A 253 28.23 2.75 -8.33
N PHE A 254 29.52 2.95 -8.08
CA PHE A 254 30.04 3.88 -7.08
C PHE A 254 30.96 4.95 -7.67
N ALA A 255 31.55 4.69 -8.81
CA ALA A 255 32.47 5.59 -9.49
C ALA A 255 31.74 6.70 -10.26
N THR A 256 32.43 7.80 -10.51
CA THR A 256 31.98 8.81 -11.49
C THR A 256 32.06 8.26 -12.92
N PRO A 257 31.38 8.88 -13.90
CA PRO A 257 31.52 8.51 -15.31
C PRO A 257 32.98 8.51 -15.78
N GLU A 258 33.78 9.51 -15.35
CA GLU A 258 35.19 9.67 -15.71
C GLU A 258 36.03 8.52 -15.09
N GLN A 259 35.86 8.23 -13.82
CA GLN A 259 36.50 7.10 -13.14
C GLN A 259 36.17 5.78 -13.82
N SER A 260 34.88 5.59 -14.16
CA SER A 260 34.41 4.40 -14.86
C SER A 260 35.07 4.25 -16.25
N ALA A 261 35.24 5.34 -17.00
CA ALA A 261 35.88 5.33 -18.29
C ALA A 261 37.38 4.96 -18.18
N VAL A 262 38.08 5.52 -17.19
CA VAL A 262 39.50 5.21 -16.93
C VAL A 262 39.66 3.74 -16.55
N PHE A 263 38.81 3.23 -15.65
CA PHE A 263 38.86 1.83 -15.18
C PHE A 263 38.53 0.85 -16.33
N ARG A 264 37.57 1.22 -17.20
CA ARG A 264 37.21 0.46 -18.39
C ARG A 264 38.45 0.35 -19.35
N ALA A 265 39.11 1.46 -19.65
CA ALA A 265 40.29 1.45 -20.49
C ALA A 265 41.40 0.61 -19.90
N ALA A 266 41.68 0.74 -18.59
CA ALA A 266 42.69 -0.06 -17.92
C ALA A 266 42.45 -1.56 -18.02
N LEU A 267 41.19 -2.03 -17.86
CA LEU A 267 40.80 -3.43 -18.04
C LEU A 267 41.05 -3.90 -19.49
N GLN A 268 40.72 -3.08 -20.47
CA GLN A 268 40.96 -3.37 -21.89
C GLN A 268 42.46 -3.39 -22.23
N ASP A 269 43.29 -2.60 -21.53
CA ASP A 269 44.74 -2.56 -21.64
C ASP A 269 45.45 -3.68 -20.85
N GLY A 270 44.68 -4.57 -20.17
CA GLY A 270 45.23 -5.74 -19.52
C GLY A 270 45.54 -5.59 -18.03
N LEU A 271 44.90 -4.61 -17.32
CA LEU A 271 45.03 -4.46 -15.85
C LEU A 271 44.86 -5.80 -15.15
N ALA A 272 45.77 -6.13 -14.25
CA ALA A 272 45.69 -7.38 -13.45
C ALA A 272 44.45 -7.41 -12.56
N TRP A 273 43.80 -8.56 -12.46
CA TRP A 273 42.61 -8.70 -11.60
C TRP A 273 42.85 -8.35 -10.13
N GLY A 274 44.06 -8.62 -9.61
CA GLY A 274 44.46 -8.22 -8.26
C GLY A 274 44.48 -6.71 -8.05
N GLU A 275 45.01 -5.97 -9.04
CA GLU A 275 45.05 -4.50 -9.03
C GLU A 275 43.63 -3.92 -9.22
N ALA A 276 42.84 -4.51 -10.13
CA ALA A 276 41.44 -4.12 -10.32
C ALA A 276 40.61 -4.28 -9.04
N LYS A 277 40.80 -5.37 -8.30
CA LYS A 277 40.18 -5.59 -6.97
C LYS A 277 40.68 -4.56 -5.95
N GLY A 278 41.96 -4.20 -6.01
CA GLY A 278 42.53 -3.13 -5.17
C GLY A 278 41.86 -1.78 -5.40
N GLN A 279 41.70 -1.37 -6.68
CA GLN A 279 41.01 -0.12 -7.03
C GLN A 279 39.55 -0.12 -6.61
N LEU A 280 38.83 -1.24 -6.74
CA LEU A 280 37.46 -1.36 -6.24
C LEU A 280 37.40 -1.22 -4.70
N PHE A 281 38.38 -1.83 -3.99
CA PHE A 281 38.45 -1.69 -2.54
C PHE A 281 38.67 -0.23 -2.13
N GLU A 282 39.63 0.47 -2.75
CA GLU A 282 39.92 1.87 -2.45
C GLU A 282 38.71 2.78 -2.71
N LEU A 283 37.99 2.57 -3.82
CA LEU A 283 36.77 3.30 -4.14
C LEU A 283 35.68 3.08 -3.08
N LEU A 284 35.40 1.83 -2.72
CA LEU A 284 34.37 1.49 -1.75
C LEU A 284 34.76 1.89 -0.32
N ASP A 285 36.01 1.78 0.06
CA ASP A 285 36.49 2.18 1.38
C ASP A 285 36.42 3.70 1.57
N ALA A 286 36.72 4.46 0.53
CA ALA A 286 36.55 5.92 0.52
C ALA A 286 35.05 6.32 0.62
N GLU A 287 34.15 5.64 -0.11
CA GLU A 287 32.70 5.91 -0.08
C GLU A 287 32.09 5.56 1.28
N LEU A 288 32.53 4.43 1.88
CA LEU A 288 31.87 3.87 3.07
C LEU A 288 32.57 4.17 4.39
N GLY A 289 33.77 4.71 4.37
CA GLY A 289 34.63 4.86 5.56
C GLY A 289 33.97 5.67 6.67
N GLU A 290 33.57 6.89 6.38
CA GLU A 290 32.87 7.76 7.35
C GLU A 290 31.54 7.15 7.82
N ALA A 291 30.75 6.56 6.90
CA ALA A 291 29.48 5.92 7.23
C ALA A 291 29.71 4.70 8.14
N ARG A 292 30.78 3.96 7.94
CA ARG A 292 31.19 2.84 8.81
C ARG A 292 31.50 3.31 10.24
N GLU A 293 32.23 4.42 10.39
CA GLU A 293 32.52 4.99 11.71
C GLU A 293 31.24 5.48 12.40
N ARG A 294 30.36 6.18 11.67
CA ARG A 294 29.04 6.58 12.20
C ARG A 294 28.20 5.37 12.60
N TYR A 295 28.19 4.32 11.79
CA TYR A 295 27.47 3.09 12.11
C TYR A 295 28.00 2.45 13.39
N ALA A 296 29.32 2.31 13.56
CA ALA A 296 29.91 1.75 14.76
C ALA A 296 29.58 2.59 16.02
N ALA A 297 29.60 3.91 15.89
CA ALA A 297 29.23 4.81 16.98
C ALA A 297 27.75 4.66 17.38
N LEU A 298 26.83 4.53 16.40
CA LEU A 298 25.42 4.33 16.65
C LEU A 298 25.12 2.97 17.29
N ILE A 299 25.75 1.90 16.81
CA ILE A 299 25.61 0.57 17.41
C ILE A 299 26.13 0.51 18.85
N ALA A 300 27.18 1.27 19.17
CA ALA A 300 27.70 1.37 20.52
C ALA A 300 26.81 2.17 21.49
N ARG A 301 25.86 2.95 20.95
CA ARG A 301 24.94 3.79 21.73
C ARG A 301 23.48 3.58 21.29
N PRO A 302 22.89 2.42 21.60
CA PRO A 302 21.54 2.08 21.18
C PRO A 302 20.47 3.05 21.75
N ASP A 303 20.74 3.68 22.90
CA ASP A 303 19.83 4.66 23.50
C ASP A 303 19.66 5.90 22.60
N ASP A 304 20.73 6.36 21.95
CA ASP A 304 20.66 7.49 21.01
C ASP A 304 19.76 7.15 19.81
N LEU A 305 19.81 5.90 19.32
CA LEU A 305 18.94 5.41 18.25
C LEU A 305 17.47 5.33 18.70
N GLU A 306 17.26 4.87 19.93
CA GLU A 306 15.93 4.80 20.54
C GLU A 306 15.28 6.20 20.59
N ASP A 307 16.02 7.19 21.08
CA ASP A 307 15.55 8.58 21.18
C ASP A 307 15.20 9.18 19.80
N ILE A 308 16.03 8.91 18.78
CA ILE A 308 15.76 9.36 17.41
C ILE A 308 14.46 8.73 16.88
N LEU A 309 14.28 7.42 17.05
CA LEU A 309 13.09 6.72 16.56
C LEU A 309 11.82 7.16 17.30
N LEU A 310 11.89 7.35 18.62
CA LEU A 310 10.78 7.88 19.43
C LEU A 310 10.43 9.33 19.06
N ALA A 311 11.42 10.17 18.79
CA ALA A 311 11.18 11.53 18.28
C ALA A 311 10.48 11.49 16.90
N GLY A 312 10.90 10.59 16.01
CA GLY A 312 10.24 10.35 14.73
C GLY A 312 8.81 9.85 14.88
N ALA A 313 8.58 8.90 15.80
CA ALA A 313 7.24 8.43 16.12
C ALA A 313 6.35 9.55 16.67
N ALA A 314 6.88 10.42 17.52
CA ALA A 314 6.15 11.59 18.01
C ALA A 314 5.78 12.55 16.87
N LYS A 315 6.68 12.75 15.86
CA LYS A 315 6.38 13.52 14.64
C LYS A 315 5.23 12.86 13.87
N ALA A 316 5.31 11.54 13.60
CA ALA A 316 4.29 10.80 12.86
C ALA A 316 2.93 10.84 13.55
N ARG A 317 2.88 10.66 14.88
CA ARG A 317 1.64 10.62 15.66
C ARG A 317 0.93 11.96 15.76
N ARG A 318 1.63 13.10 15.57
CA ARG A 318 0.95 14.41 15.44
C ARG A 318 -0.06 14.42 14.28
N TYR A 319 0.18 13.62 13.26
CA TYR A 319 -0.75 13.44 12.15
C TYR A 319 -1.68 12.22 12.38
N ALA A 320 -1.12 11.08 12.73
CA ALA A 320 -1.85 9.82 12.81
C ALA A 320 -2.97 9.84 13.88
N THR A 321 -2.70 10.38 15.07
CA THR A 321 -3.66 10.38 16.19
C THR A 321 -4.95 11.17 15.86
N PRO A 322 -4.89 12.45 15.42
CA PRO A 322 -6.10 13.20 15.06
C PRO A 322 -6.79 12.59 13.83
N PHE A 323 -6.04 12.12 12.84
CA PHE A 323 -6.62 11.51 11.65
C PHE A 323 -7.38 10.21 11.97
N LEU A 324 -6.81 9.32 12.81
CA LEU A 324 -7.54 8.16 13.29
C LEU A 324 -8.81 8.53 14.06
N GLY A 325 -8.78 9.63 14.82
CA GLY A 325 -9.96 10.20 15.45
C GLY A 325 -11.08 10.51 14.45
N GLU A 326 -10.75 11.17 13.33
CA GLU A 326 -11.70 11.44 12.24
C GLU A 326 -12.24 10.15 11.60
N LEU A 327 -11.39 9.14 11.40
CA LEU A 327 -11.79 7.85 10.84
C LEU A 327 -12.73 7.09 11.80
N ARG A 328 -12.46 7.11 13.12
CA ARG A 328 -13.36 6.56 14.13
C ARG A 328 -14.75 7.20 14.07
N GLU A 329 -14.79 8.52 13.92
CA GLU A 329 -16.07 9.23 13.76
C GLU A 329 -16.79 8.82 12.47
N ALA A 330 -16.04 8.69 11.37
CA ALA A 330 -16.60 8.30 10.07
C ALA A 330 -17.29 6.92 10.13
N VAL A 331 -16.69 5.94 10.81
CA VAL A 331 -17.24 4.59 10.96
C VAL A 331 -18.24 4.45 12.13
N GLY A 332 -18.54 5.56 12.84
CA GLY A 332 -19.51 5.58 13.93
C GLY A 332 -18.96 5.24 15.32
N LEU A 333 -17.64 5.08 15.47
CA LEU A 333 -16.97 4.85 16.76
C LEU A 333 -16.69 6.16 17.49
N ARG A 334 -17.75 6.94 17.74
CA ARG A 334 -17.67 8.25 18.39
C ARG A 334 -17.99 8.19 19.88
N SER A 335 -17.57 9.26 20.59
CA SER A 335 -17.94 9.41 21.99
C SER A 335 -19.46 9.51 22.16
N LEU A 336 -20.03 8.73 23.08
CA LEU A 336 -21.44 8.83 23.43
C LEU A 336 -21.80 10.20 24.04
N LYS A 337 -20.85 10.89 24.67
CA LYS A 337 -21.05 12.24 25.21
C LYS A 337 -21.41 13.25 24.14
N THR A 338 -20.92 13.09 22.91
CA THR A 338 -21.21 13.95 21.77
C THR A 338 -22.62 13.69 21.20
N GLN A 339 -23.16 12.49 21.36
CA GLN A 339 -24.52 12.16 20.90
C GLN A 339 -25.61 12.84 21.70
N VAL A 340 -25.36 13.15 22.99
CA VAL A 340 -26.32 13.88 23.84
C VAL A 340 -26.41 15.35 23.46
N ALA A 341 -25.31 15.93 22.93
CA ALA A 341 -25.28 17.34 22.49
C ALA A 341 -25.79 17.52 21.04
N THR A 342 -25.79 16.48 20.23
CA THR A 342 -26.25 16.48 18.82
C THR A 342 -27.56 15.76 18.61
N GLY A 343 -28.41 15.68 19.63
CA GLY A 343 -29.77 15.20 19.50
C GLY A 343 -30.50 16.00 18.40
N GLY A 344 -30.43 15.52 17.16
CA GLY A 344 -31.07 16.15 16.04
C GLY A 344 -30.26 16.35 14.76
N ALA A 345 -29.05 15.79 14.61
CA ALA A 345 -28.47 15.69 13.27
C ALA A 345 -29.24 14.60 12.50
N LYS A 346 -30.38 14.96 11.92
CA LYS A 346 -31.02 14.21 10.84
C LYS A 346 -29.89 13.85 9.87
N LYS A 347 -29.71 12.53 9.55
CA LYS A 347 -29.02 12.13 8.31
C LYS A 347 -29.47 13.14 7.26
N LYS A 348 -28.54 13.86 6.63
CA LYS A 348 -28.88 14.62 5.43
C LYS A 348 -29.45 13.59 4.47
N ALA A 349 -30.78 13.56 4.36
CA ALA A 349 -31.46 12.75 3.38
C ALA A 349 -30.87 13.13 2.02
N SER A 350 -30.65 12.14 1.17
CA SER A 350 -30.38 12.38 -0.24
C SER A 350 -31.41 13.39 -0.72
N LYS A 351 -30.99 14.51 -1.27
CA LYS A 351 -31.91 15.56 -1.72
C LYS A 351 -32.72 15.14 -2.97
N THR A 352 -32.52 13.90 -3.44
CA THR A 352 -33.19 13.36 -4.66
C THR A 352 -33.70 11.95 -4.41
N ALA A 353 -34.84 11.63 -5.00
CA ALA A 353 -35.32 10.25 -5.06
C ALA A 353 -34.32 9.35 -5.79
N ARG A 354 -34.38 8.01 -5.55
CA ARG A 354 -33.45 7.06 -6.19
C ARG A 354 -34.05 5.66 -6.29
N PHE A 355 -33.58 4.91 -7.28
CA PHE A 355 -33.81 3.48 -7.37
C PHE A 355 -32.69 2.71 -6.64
N VAL A 356 -33.07 1.65 -5.90
CA VAL A 356 -32.14 0.73 -5.23
C VAL A 356 -32.47 -0.69 -5.68
N SER A 357 -31.56 -1.29 -6.46
CA SER A 357 -31.69 -2.68 -6.92
C SER A 357 -31.08 -3.66 -5.87
N PHE A 358 -31.71 -4.82 -5.70
CA PHE A 358 -31.25 -5.85 -4.78
C PHE A 358 -31.69 -7.24 -5.28
N ARG A 359 -31.13 -8.28 -4.68
CA ARG A 359 -31.48 -9.66 -4.96
C ARG A 359 -32.26 -10.23 -3.77
N GLU A 360 -33.38 -10.88 -4.05
CA GLU A 360 -34.21 -11.58 -3.07
C GLU A 360 -33.62 -12.94 -2.68
N SER A 361 -34.12 -13.48 -1.58
CA SER A 361 -33.70 -14.79 -1.08
C SER A 361 -34.07 -15.96 -2.02
N ASP A 362 -35.10 -15.80 -2.85
CA ASP A 362 -35.51 -16.76 -3.89
C ASP A 362 -34.63 -16.70 -5.14
N GLY A 363 -33.66 -15.79 -5.18
CA GLY A 363 -32.76 -15.60 -6.30
C GLY A 363 -33.21 -14.60 -7.35
N SER A 364 -34.44 -14.08 -7.28
CA SER A 364 -34.96 -13.04 -8.15
C SER A 364 -34.31 -11.67 -7.89
N PHE A 365 -34.41 -10.77 -8.85
CA PHE A 365 -33.92 -9.42 -8.73
C PHE A 365 -35.09 -8.45 -8.69
N ARG A 366 -35.00 -7.45 -7.80
CA ARG A 366 -35.99 -6.37 -7.70
C ARG A 366 -35.30 -5.02 -7.57
N PHE A 367 -36.08 -3.96 -7.76
CA PHE A 367 -35.70 -2.61 -7.34
C PHE A 367 -36.82 -1.99 -6.51
N ARG A 368 -36.44 -1.08 -5.63
CA ARG A 368 -37.38 -0.21 -4.91
C ARG A 368 -37.14 1.25 -5.26
N LEU A 369 -38.18 2.02 -5.38
CA LEU A 369 -38.15 3.47 -5.50
C LEU A 369 -38.21 4.07 -4.11
N LEU A 370 -37.16 4.80 -3.73
CA LEU A 370 -37.09 5.56 -2.50
C LEU A 370 -37.22 7.05 -2.78
N ASP A 371 -38.01 7.74 -1.97
CA ASP A 371 -38.10 9.19 -2.00
C ASP A 371 -36.84 9.87 -1.48
N ALA A 372 -36.74 11.18 -1.57
CA ALA A 372 -35.66 12.01 -1.10
C ALA A 372 -35.37 11.85 0.42
N ASP A 373 -36.38 11.55 1.22
CA ASP A 373 -36.28 11.28 2.65
C ASP A 373 -35.94 9.82 2.99
N GLY A 374 -35.85 8.95 1.96
CA GLY A 374 -35.57 7.52 2.10
C GLY A 374 -36.81 6.64 2.33
N THR A 375 -38.03 7.22 2.29
CA THR A 375 -39.27 6.46 2.35
C THR A 375 -39.44 5.60 1.10
N GLU A 376 -39.78 4.32 1.24
CA GLU A 376 -40.11 3.46 0.11
C GLU A 376 -41.47 3.86 -0.48
N LEU A 377 -41.47 4.12 -1.78
CA LEU A 377 -42.69 4.51 -2.53
C LEU A 377 -43.25 3.34 -3.33
N ALA A 378 -42.39 2.53 -3.92
CA ALA A 378 -42.81 1.39 -4.73
C ALA A 378 -41.70 0.29 -4.74
N LEU A 379 -42.17 -0.97 -4.92
CA LEU A 379 -41.35 -2.17 -5.07
C LEU A 379 -41.67 -2.80 -6.45
N SER A 380 -40.64 -3.14 -7.23
CA SER A 380 -40.81 -3.79 -8.52
C SER A 380 -41.39 -5.21 -8.40
N ILE A 381 -41.96 -5.71 -9.47
CA ILE A 381 -42.18 -7.14 -9.65
C ILE A 381 -40.83 -7.89 -9.66
N PRO A 382 -40.79 -9.21 -9.43
CA PRO A 382 -39.54 -9.98 -9.50
C PRO A 382 -39.09 -10.14 -10.95
N PHE A 383 -37.78 -10.00 -11.17
CA PHE A 383 -37.11 -10.25 -12.45
C PHE A 383 -36.14 -11.42 -12.33
N ALA A 384 -36.01 -12.23 -13.38
CA ALA A 384 -35.08 -13.35 -13.42
C ALA A 384 -33.60 -12.89 -13.49
N GLU A 385 -33.35 -11.72 -14.07
CA GLU A 385 -32.01 -11.18 -14.30
C GLU A 385 -31.85 -9.75 -13.76
N ALA A 386 -30.68 -9.48 -13.15
CA ALA A 386 -30.31 -8.14 -12.65
C ALA A 386 -30.32 -7.08 -13.77
N LYS A 387 -29.90 -7.47 -14.99
CA LYS A 387 -29.87 -6.59 -16.15
C LYS A 387 -31.28 -6.09 -16.53
N THR A 388 -32.26 -6.97 -16.50
CA THR A 388 -33.65 -6.63 -16.82
C THR A 388 -34.23 -5.67 -15.77
N ALA A 389 -34.02 -5.93 -14.48
CA ALA A 389 -34.41 -5.02 -13.40
C ALA A 389 -33.79 -3.63 -13.56
N GLY A 390 -32.48 -3.56 -13.90
CA GLY A 390 -31.76 -2.31 -14.12
C GLY A 390 -32.24 -1.54 -15.38
N ILE A 391 -32.61 -2.24 -16.47
CA ILE A 391 -33.18 -1.60 -17.67
C ILE A 391 -34.56 -1.01 -17.34
N THR A 392 -35.42 -1.79 -16.66
CA THR A 392 -36.79 -1.35 -16.32
C THR A 392 -36.75 -0.14 -15.38
N SER A 393 -35.87 -0.11 -14.37
CA SER A 393 -35.74 1.06 -13.48
C SER A 393 -35.28 2.31 -14.24
N LYS A 394 -34.41 2.19 -15.25
CA LYS A 394 -34.02 3.31 -16.12
C LYS A 394 -35.14 3.76 -17.03
N GLN A 395 -35.90 2.82 -17.57
CA GLN A 395 -37.07 3.15 -18.43
C GLN A 395 -38.15 3.92 -17.68
N LEU A 396 -38.35 3.64 -16.39
CA LEU A 396 -39.28 4.42 -15.54
C LEU A 396 -38.88 5.91 -15.41
N VAL A 397 -37.64 6.23 -15.66
CA VAL A 397 -37.12 7.61 -15.66
C VAL A 397 -37.20 8.25 -17.05
N THR A 398 -36.86 7.48 -18.09
CA THR A 398 -36.68 8.01 -19.45
C THR A 398 -37.98 7.95 -20.30
N THR A 399 -38.97 7.17 -19.90
CA THR A 399 -40.23 6.98 -20.60
C THR A 399 -41.37 7.38 -19.66
N PRO A 400 -42.40 8.12 -20.13
CA PRO A 400 -43.55 8.46 -19.30
C PRO A 400 -44.16 7.19 -18.68
N ALA A 401 -43.99 7.02 -17.39
CA ALA A 401 -44.60 5.93 -16.63
C ALA A 401 -45.94 6.35 -16.10
N SER A 402 -46.95 5.48 -16.22
CA SER A 402 -48.26 5.71 -15.64
C SER A 402 -48.27 5.23 -14.20
N VAL A 403 -48.64 6.12 -13.26
CA VAL A 403 -48.88 5.77 -11.85
C VAL A 403 -50.38 5.80 -11.62
N VAL A 404 -50.98 4.63 -11.48
CA VAL A 404 -52.42 4.46 -11.42
C VAL A 404 -52.87 3.79 -10.13
N ALA A 405 -54.09 4.08 -9.69
CA ALA A 405 -54.69 3.37 -8.55
C ALA A 405 -54.89 1.91 -8.90
N GLY A 406 -54.45 1.02 -8.00
CA GLY A 406 -54.66 -0.42 -8.07
C GLY A 406 -55.93 -0.85 -7.32
N GLU A 407 -56.05 -2.17 -7.09
CA GLU A 407 -57.12 -2.70 -6.27
C GLU A 407 -57.01 -2.25 -4.80
N GLY A 408 -58.13 -1.91 -4.18
CA GLY A 408 -58.21 -1.46 -2.79
C GLY A 408 -57.49 -0.12 -2.58
N ASN A 409 -56.60 -0.09 -1.58
CA ASN A 409 -55.80 1.11 -1.22
C ASN A 409 -54.36 1.08 -1.77
N GLY A 410 -54.07 0.21 -2.76
CA GLY A 410 -52.78 0.14 -3.45
C GLY A 410 -52.76 0.98 -4.72
N PHE A 411 -51.53 1.11 -5.32
CA PHE A 411 -51.31 1.72 -6.62
C PHE A 411 -50.20 0.98 -7.39
N GLN A 412 -50.15 1.18 -8.68
CA GLN A 412 -49.23 0.48 -9.58
C GLN A 412 -48.48 1.44 -10.51
N LEU A 413 -47.25 1.09 -10.83
CA LEU A 413 -46.43 1.74 -11.83
C LEU A 413 -46.45 0.90 -13.12
N LEU A 414 -46.87 1.49 -14.23
CA LEU A 414 -46.96 0.84 -15.52
C LEU A 414 -45.94 1.44 -16.50
N LEU A 415 -45.31 0.57 -17.28
CA LEU A 415 -44.53 0.88 -18.47
C LEU A 415 -45.20 0.19 -19.67
N ALA A 416 -45.59 0.95 -20.70
CA ALA A 416 -46.30 0.42 -21.89
C ALA A 416 -47.48 -0.49 -21.50
N ASP A 417 -48.31 -0.04 -20.57
CA ASP A 417 -49.49 -0.74 -20.02
C ASP A 417 -49.19 -2.04 -19.26
N GLN A 418 -47.92 -2.33 -18.99
CA GLN A 418 -47.52 -3.48 -18.13
C GLN A 418 -47.15 -3.02 -16.73
N VAL A 419 -47.65 -3.69 -15.72
CA VAL A 419 -47.27 -3.45 -14.31
C VAL A 419 -45.82 -3.86 -14.10
N VAL A 420 -44.99 -2.93 -13.67
CA VAL A 420 -43.55 -3.14 -13.42
C VAL A 420 -43.16 -2.95 -11.94
N ALA A 421 -44.02 -2.24 -11.19
CA ALA A 421 -43.84 -2.10 -9.73
C ALA A 421 -45.19 -1.87 -9.04
N GLU A 422 -45.28 -2.23 -7.80
CA GLU A 422 -46.40 -2.00 -6.90
C GLU A 422 -46.07 -0.95 -5.87
N GLY A 423 -46.93 0.00 -5.64
CA GLY A 423 -46.77 1.01 -4.62
C GLY A 423 -46.99 0.46 -3.21
N VAL A 424 -46.43 1.12 -2.23
CA VAL A 424 -46.61 0.76 -0.80
C VAL A 424 -48.10 0.88 -0.46
N ALA A 425 -48.66 -0.13 0.21
CA ALA A 425 -50.00 -0.17 0.65
C ALA A 425 -50.33 0.97 1.63
N SER A 426 -51.52 1.54 1.51
CA SER A 426 -51.98 2.67 2.34
C SER A 426 -53.26 2.32 3.11
N ASP A 427 -53.52 3.04 4.19
CA ASP A 427 -54.63 2.77 5.08
C ASP A 427 -56.00 3.38 4.56
N SER A 428 -55.94 4.23 3.56
CA SER A 428 -57.10 4.92 3.02
C SER A 428 -56.91 5.36 1.56
N PRO A 429 -58.00 5.58 0.80
CA PRO A 429 -57.93 6.15 -0.55
C PRO A 429 -57.23 7.49 -0.59
N ALA A 430 -57.41 8.37 0.37
CA ALA A 430 -56.74 9.67 0.44
C ALA A 430 -55.24 9.54 0.67
N ALA A 431 -54.78 8.61 1.49
CA ALA A 431 -53.38 8.30 1.72
C ALA A 431 -52.74 7.68 0.46
N ARG A 432 -53.45 6.81 -0.25
CA ARG A 432 -53.04 6.26 -1.55
C ARG A 432 -52.81 7.38 -2.56
N ASP A 433 -53.78 8.28 -2.72
CA ASP A 433 -53.70 9.37 -3.70
C ASP A 433 -52.52 10.32 -3.41
N ALA A 434 -52.25 10.57 -2.13
CA ALA A 434 -51.07 11.31 -1.71
C ALA A 434 -49.72 10.58 -2.04
N LEU A 435 -49.67 9.24 -1.90
CA LEU A 435 -48.52 8.43 -2.31
C LEU A 435 -48.35 8.39 -3.83
N ILE A 436 -49.43 8.36 -4.61
CA ILE A 436 -49.41 8.45 -6.07
C ILE A 436 -48.74 9.76 -6.49
N GLU A 437 -49.19 10.90 -5.96
CA GLU A 437 -48.60 12.21 -6.29
C GLU A 437 -47.14 12.34 -5.87
N ARG A 438 -46.80 11.79 -4.69
CA ARG A 438 -45.42 11.74 -4.21
C ARG A 438 -44.52 10.88 -5.13
N THR A 439 -45.03 9.76 -5.62
CA THR A 439 -44.33 8.87 -6.57
C THR A 439 -44.13 9.54 -7.92
N ARG A 440 -45.14 10.25 -8.44
CA ARG A 440 -45.05 11.04 -9.67
C ARG A 440 -43.99 12.13 -9.58
N THR A 441 -43.99 12.86 -8.47
CA THR A 441 -42.99 13.91 -8.20
C THR A 441 -41.57 13.32 -8.11
N ALA A 442 -41.42 12.18 -7.45
CA ALA A 442 -40.11 11.47 -7.33
C ALA A 442 -39.59 11.04 -8.71
N LEU A 443 -40.46 10.48 -9.59
CA LEU A 443 -40.09 10.09 -10.94
C LEU A 443 -39.73 11.30 -11.82
N ALA A 444 -40.49 12.40 -11.72
CA ALA A 444 -40.22 13.64 -12.47
C ALA A 444 -38.84 14.22 -12.08
N HIS A 445 -38.50 14.29 -10.79
CA HIS A 445 -37.20 14.75 -10.33
C HIS A 445 -36.04 13.86 -10.81
N LEU A 446 -36.27 12.55 -10.94
CA LEU A 446 -35.29 11.62 -11.49
C LEU A 446 -35.08 11.79 -12.99
N ALA A 447 -36.10 12.27 -13.72
CA ALA A 447 -36.00 12.53 -15.16
C ALA A 447 -35.27 13.85 -15.48
N GLU A 448 -35.23 14.78 -14.53
CA GLU A 448 -34.54 16.07 -14.66
C GLU A 448 -33.06 16.03 -14.20
N ALA A 449 -32.64 14.99 -13.49
CA ALA A 449 -31.31 14.83 -12.90
C ALA A 449 -30.35 13.98 -13.78
#